data_a3c8d0ea5ef0f755e3e88c08fd73f1b9
#
_entry.id   a3c8d0ea5ef0f755e3e88c08fd73f1b9
#
_cell.length_a   1.000
_cell.length_b   1.000
_cell.length_c   1.000
_cell.angle_alpha   90.00
_cell.angle_beta   90.00
_cell.angle_gamma   90.00
#
_symmetry.space_group_name_H-M   'P 1'
#
loop_
_entity.id
_entity.type
_entity.pdbx_description
1 polymer ?
#
loop_
_entity_poly.entity_id
_entity_poly.type
_entity_poly.pdbx_seq_one_letter_code
_entity_poly.pdbx_strand_id
1 'polypeptide(L)'
;MQPHDASYLFDILDAARSAREFVEGYTEASFRADRKTQSAVIRELLIVGEATKQVSDGFRLAHPEILWRAMAGMRDVLVHNYRGTSLGTV
;
A
#
# COMPACT_ATOMS: atom_id res chain seq x y z
N MET A 1 10.11 -20.30 -1.04
CA MET A 1 9.04 -19.39 -1.46
C MET A 1 7.85 -20.18 -1.94
N GLN A 2 6.65 -19.83 -1.47
CA GLN A 2 5.44 -20.48 -1.95
C GLN A 2 5.15 -20.07 -3.39
N PRO A 3 4.44 -20.91 -4.16
CA PRO A 3 4.18 -20.58 -5.57
C PRO A 3 3.48 -19.25 -5.80
N HIS A 4 2.60 -18.82 -4.89
CA HIS A 4 1.86 -17.56 -5.04
C HIS A 4 2.62 -16.33 -4.55
N ASP A 5 3.76 -16.51 -3.85
CA ASP A 5 4.51 -15.38 -3.30
C ASP A 5 4.95 -14.42 -4.38
N ALA A 6 5.41 -14.94 -5.51
CA ALA A 6 5.89 -14.08 -6.61
C ALA A 6 4.80 -13.14 -7.11
N SER A 7 3.57 -13.63 -7.18
CA SER A 7 2.43 -12.82 -7.61
C SER A 7 2.16 -11.67 -6.63
N TYR A 8 2.16 -11.97 -5.33
CA TYR A 8 1.92 -10.94 -4.33
C TYR A 8 3.07 -9.93 -4.24
N LEU A 9 4.31 -10.41 -4.39
CA LEU A 9 5.46 -9.52 -4.41
C LEU A 9 5.41 -8.58 -5.62
N PHE A 10 4.97 -9.09 -6.75
CA PHE A 10 4.77 -8.25 -7.94
C PHE A 10 3.71 -7.18 -7.66
N ASP A 11 2.59 -7.56 -7.04
CA ASP A 11 1.51 -6.62 -6.72
C ASP A 11 2.01 -5.51 -5.80
N ILE A 12 2.84 -5.86 -4.80
CA ILE A 12 3.43 -4.89 -3.89
C ILE A 12 4.29 -3.89 -4.66
N LEU A 13 5.20 -4.39 -5.50
CA LEU A 13 6.09 -3.53 -6.26
C LEU A 13 5.33 -2.66 -7.24
N ASP A 14 4.38 -3.23 -7.95
CA ASP A 14 3.58 -2.50 -8.92
C ASP A 14 2.80 -1.38 -8.25
N ALA A 15 2.13 -1.68 -7.15
CA ALA A 15 1.35 -0.68 -6.42
C ALA A 15 2.23 0.41 -5.82
N ALA A 16 3.40 0.04 -5.28
CA ALA A 16 4.33 1.01 -4.72
C ALA A 16 4.87 1.96 -5.79
N ARG A 17 5.18 1.43 -6.96
CA ARG A 17 5.63 2.25 -8.08
C ARG A 17 4.54 3.20 -8.54
N SER A 18 3.31 2.71 -8.66
CA SER A 18 2.19 3.55 -9.06
C SER A 18 1.97 4.69 -8.08
N ALA A 19 2.01 4.39 -6.78
CA ALA A 19 1.85 5.42 -5.76
C ALA A 19 2.92 6.49 -5.89
N ARG A 20 4.17 6.09 -6.11
CA ARG A 20 5.27 7.02 -6.29
C ARG A 20 5.08 7.89 -7.53
N GLU A 21 4.66 7.27 -8.63
CA GLU A 21 4.42 8.01 -9.87
C GLU A 21 3.29 9.02 -9.73
N PHE A 22 2.25 8.65 -8.99
CA PHE A 22 1.10 9.53 -8.80
C PHE A 22 1.45 10.82 -8.06
N VAL A 23 2.47 10.80 -7.20
CA VAL A 23 2.88 11.98 -6.46
C VAL A 23 4.05 12.73 -7.09
N GLU A 24 4.54 12.25 -8.22
CA GLU A 24 5.67 12.87 -8.90
C GLU A 24 5.32 14.31 -9.28
N GLY A 25 6.19 15.23 -8.91
CA GLY A 25 5.95 16.66 -9.17
C GLY A 25 5.03 17.36 -8.18
N TYR A 26 4.45 16.62 -7.24
CA TYR A 26 3.58 17.23 -6.22
C TYR A 26 4.38 17.75 -5.05
N THR A 27 3.94 18.88 -4.48
CA THR A 27 4.36 19.33 -3.17
C THR A 27 3.36 18.80 -2.15
N GLU A 28 3.68 18.94 -0.86
CA GLU A 28 2.72 18.57 0.18
C GLU A 28 1.43 19.37 0.01
N ALA A 29 1.54 20.67 -0.27
CA ALA A 29 0.38 21.53 -0.43
C ALA A 29 -0.47 21.13 -1.63
N SER A 30 0.15 20.86 -2.79
CA SER A 30 -0.62 20.46 -3.97
C SER A 30 -1.23 19.09 -3.81
N PHE A 31 -0.56 18.19 -3.11
CA PHE A 31 -1.12 16.87 -2.81
C PHE A 31 -2.35 16.98 -1.92
N ARG A 32 -2.28 17.80 -0.88
CA ARG A 32 -3.41 18.02 0.02
C ARG A 32 -4.62 18.63 -0.67
N ALA A 33 -4.36 19.40 -1.73
CA ALA A 33 -5.42 20.08 -2.48
C ALA A 33 -6.02 19.17 -3.57
N ASP A 34 -5.45 18.02 -3.83
CA ASP A 34 -5.85 17.15 -4.93
C ASP A 34 -6.44 15.83 -4.40
N ARG A 35 -7.75 15.85 -4.20
CA ARG A 35 -8.46 14.71 -3.64
C ARG A 35 -8.38 13.47 -4.53
N LYS A 36 -8.41 13.68 -5.84
CA LYS A 36 -8.33 12.57 -6.79
C LYS A 36 -7.02 11.84 -6.66
N THR A 37 -5.93 12.58 -6.58
CA THR A 37 -4.60 11.99 -6.42
C THR A 37 -4.45 11.32 -5.07
N GLN A 38 -4.98 11.92 -4.00
CA GLN A 38 -4.98 11.29 -2.68
C GLN A 38 -5.67 9.93 -2.72
N SER A 39 -6.84 9.87 -3.34
CA SER A 39 -7.60 8.64 -3.43
C SER A 39 -6.86 7.58 -4.22
N ALA A 40 -6.21 7.97 -5.30
CA ALA A 40 -5.42 7.04 -6.12
C ALA A 40 -4.25 6.46 -5.33
N VAL A 41 -3.52 7.31 -4.61
CA VAL A 41 -2.38 6.87 -3.79
C VAL A 41 -2.84 5.93 -2.69
N ILE A 42 -3.90 6.29 -1.99
CA ILE A 42 -4.42 5.48 -0.89
C ILE A 42 -4.83 4.09 -1.41
N ARG A 43 -5.45 4.02 -2.57
CA ARG A 43 -5.83 2.75 -3.17
C ARG A 43 -4.61 1.86 -3.38
N GLU A 44 -3.52 2.42 -3.92
CA GLU A 44 -2.29 1.66 -4.14
C GLU A 44 -1.67 1.17 -2.82
N LEU A 45 -1.69 2.03 -1.80
CA LEU A 45 -1.16 1.65 -0.49
C LEU A 45 -2.01 0.55 0.17
N LEU A 46 -3.31 0.55 -0.07
CA LEU A 46 -4.17 -0.55 0.40
C LEU A 46 -3.79 -1.86 -0.28
N ILE A 47 -3.48 -1.82 -1.56
CA ILE A 47 -3.02 -3.01 -2.30
C ILE A 47 -1.72 -3.53 -1.70
N VAL A 48 -0.78 -2.63 -1.38
CA VAL A 48 0.48 -3.02 -0.73
C VAL A 48 0.18 -3.78 0.57
N GLY A 49 -0.70 -3.23 1.41
CA GLY A 49 -1.04 -3.86 2.68
C GLY A 49 -1.71 -5.23 2.51
N GLU A 50 -2.67 -5.31 1.61
CA GLU A 50 -3.39 -6.57 1.36
C GLU A 50 -2.46 -7.65 0.80
N ALA A 51 -1.65 -7.30 -0.20
CA ALA A 51 -0.74 -8.25 -0.81
C ALA A 51 0.31 -8.74 0.19
N THR A 52 0.81 -7.82 1.04
CA THR A 52 1.79 -8.17 2.06
C THR A 52 1.25 -9.24 3.00
N LYS A 53 -0.02 -9.16 3.37
CA LYS A 53 -0.64 -10.15 4.25
C LYS A 53 -0.68 -11.54 3.63
N GLN A 54 -0.62 -11.63 2.32
CA GLN A 54 -0.70 -12.89 1.59
C GLN A 54 0.67 -13.54 1.35
N VAL A 55 1.75 -12.81 1.56
CA VAL A 55 3.11 -13.36 1.40
C VAL A 55 3.33 -14.38 2.51
N SER A 56 3.92 -15.53 2.17
CA SER A 56 4.11 -16.63 3.11
C SER A 56 5.04 -16.25 4.26
N ASP A 57 4.83 -16.88 5.42
CA ASP A 57 5.66 -16.67 6.60
C ASP A 57 7.11 -17.04 6.32
N GLY A 58 7.32 -18.13 5.56
CA GLY A 58 8.66 -18.56 5.20
C GLY A 58 9.44 -17.50 4.45
N PHE A 59 8.80 -16.86 3.49
CA PHE A 59 9.45 -15.79 2.73
C PHE A 59 9.74 -14.59 3.63
N ARG A 60 8.79 -14.19 4.46
CA ARG A 60 8.97 -13.05 5.35
C ARG A 60 10.08 -13.28 6.37
N LEU A 61 10.17 -14.49 6.92
CA LEU A 61 11.23 -14.83 7.86
C LEU A 61 12.61 -14.85 7.19
N ALA A 62 12.64 -15.22 5.90
CA ALA A 62 13.91 -15.22 5.15
C ALA A 62 14.39 -13.81 4.80
N HIS A 63 13.50 -12.80 4.89
CA HIS A 63 13.83 -11.42 4.53
C HIS A 63 13.43 -10.46 5.65
N PRO A 64 14.06 -10.59 6.84
CA PRO A 64 13.66 -9.77 7.99
C PRO A 64 14.04 -8.29 7.87
N GLU A 65 14.86 -7.96 6.88
CA GLU A 65 15.22 -6.56 6.61
C GLU A 65 14.04 -5.75 6.06
N ILE A 66 13.00 -6.43 5.55
CA ILE A 66 11.80 -5.77 5.02
C ILE A 66 10.80 -5.56 6.16
N LEU A 67 10.17 -4.39 6.17
CA LEU A 67 9.25 -4.00 7.25
C LEU A 67 7.86 -4.59 7.02
N TRP A 68 7.76 -5.92 7.06
CA TRP A 68 6.54 -6.65 6.73
C TRP A 68 5.34 -6.24 7.58
N ARG A 69 5.56 -6.11 8.90
CA ARG A 69 4.47 -5.76 9.81
C ARG A 69 3.93 -4.36 9.52
N ALA A 70 4.83 -3.41 9.28
CA ALA A 70 4.41 -2.05 8.95
C ALA A 70 3.62 -2.02 7.64
N MET A 71 4.10 -2.76 6.64
CA MET A 71 3.44 -2.83 5.35
C MET A 71 2.07 -3.48 5.45
N ALA A 72 1.98 -4.61 6.17
CA ALA A 72 0.71 -5.30 6.36
C ALA A 72 -0.29 -4.44 7.13
N GLY A 73 0.20 -3.66 8.11
CA GLY A 73 -0.66 -2.79 8.90
C GLY A 73 -1.13 -1.55 8.16
N MET A 74 -0.53 -1.26 7.02
CA MET A 74 -0.86 -0.06 6.25
C MET A 74 -2.34 -0.01 5.88
N ARG A 75 -2.90 -1.13 5.46
CA ARG A 75 -4.32 -1.20 5.11
C ARG A 75 -5.19 -0.84 6.31
N ASP A 76 -4.88 -1.39 7.49
CA ASP A 76 -5.70 -1.15 8.68
C ASP A 76 -5.61 0.29 9.15
N VAL A 77 -4.41 0.87 9.10
CA VAL A 77 -4.20 2.28 9.46
C VAL A 77 -4.97 3.19 8.51
N LEU A 78 -4.88 2.94 7.21
CA LEU A 78 -5.57 3.77 6.22
C LEU A 78 -7.08 3.67 6.35
N VAL A 79 -7.61 2.47 6.49
CA VAL A 79 -9.05 2.29 6.65
C VAL A 79 -9.54 2.99 7.93
N HIS A 80 -8.79 2.85 9.02
CA HIS A 80 -9.17 3.47 10.29
C HIS A 80 -9.14 5.00 10.20
N ASN A 81 -8.07 5.54 9.65
CA ASN A 81 -7.88 7.00 9.62
C ASN A 81 -8.77 7.70 8.60
N TYR A 82 -9.17 7.00 7.55
CA TYR A 82 -9.94 7.60 6.47
C TYR A 82 -11.38 7.11 6.40
N ARG A 83 -11.84 6.43 7.42
CA ARG A 83 -13.19 5.86 7.41
C ARG A 83 -14.29 6.91 7.33
N GLY A 84 -14.01 8.13 7.74
CA GLY A 84 -14.96 9.23 7.66
C GLY A 84 -14.92 9.97 6.33
N THR A 85 -14.03 9.57 5.43
CA THR A 85 -13.87 10.17 4.11
C THR A 85 -14.52 9.28 3.07
N SER A 86 -14.33 9.63 1.79
CA SER A 86 -14.87 8.84 0.70
C SER A 86 -14.41 7.38 0.74
N LEU A 87 -13.19 7.15 1.21
CA LEU A 87 -12.66 5.79 1.30
C LEU A 87 -13.36 4.99 2.39
N GLY A 88 -13.52 5.59 3.57
CA GLY A 88 -14.08 4.89 4.71
C GLY A 88 -15.59 4.80 4.72
N THR A 89 -16.27 5.69 4.04
CA THR A 89 -17.73 5.77 4.06
C THR A 89 -18.39 5.05 2.90
N VAL A 90 -17.64 4.61 1.98
CA VAL A 90 -18.17 3.95 0.79
C VAL A 90 -18.62 2.53 1.07
#